data_f3212c7883f95c892da7b4da555f3a98
#
_entry.id   f3212c7883f95c892da7b4da555f3a98
#
_cell.length_a   1.000
_cell.length_b   1.000
_cell.length_c   1.000
_cell.angle_alpha   90.00
_cell.angle_beta   90.00
_cell.angle_gamma   90.00
#
_symmetry.space_group_name_H-M   'P 1'
#
loop_
_entity.id
_entity.type
_entity.pdbx_description
1 polymer ?
#
loop_
_entity_poly.entity_id
_entity_poly.type
_entity_poly.pdbx_seq_one_letter_code
_entity_poly.pdbx_strand_id
1 'polypeptide(L)'
;MKIINVVAFEESVLFNVNENVPAYKADKNGAMVQTEDTSFSMSYSDLARQAYPLNPDIAELRSLRGQHLSGEDWIKLLTGATVTVDFKFVNANDEVDGYTYENTGYIKTIKSLRLDERVAARLDRALGF
;
A
#
# COMPACT_ATOMS: atom_id res chain seq x y z
N MET A 1 -5.74 -10.18 -3.57
CA MET A 1 -5.38 -9.58 -4.88
C MET A 1 -3.88 -9.61 -5.10
N LYS A 2 -3.48 -9.56 -6.35
CA LYS A 2 -2.07 -9.52 -6.72
C LYS A 2 -1.67 -8.12 -7.16
N ILE A 3 -0.55 -7.63 -6.67
CA ILE A 3 0.03 -6.37 -7.10
C ILE A 3 0.81 -6.62 -8.40
N ILE A 4 0.33 -6.01 -9.49
CA ILE A 4 0.93 -6.19 -10.83
C ILE A 4 2.15 -5.31 -10.97
N ASN A 5 2.04 -4.04 -10.58
CA ASN A 5 3.19 -3.13 -10.52
C ASN A 5 3.00 -2.06 -9.43
N VAL A 6 4.07 -1.39 -9.13
CA VAL A 6 4.13 -0.34 -8.10
C VAL A 6 4.78 0.89 -8.73
N VAL A 7 4.15 2.04 -8.59
CA VAL A 7 4.70 3.33 -9.04
C VAL A 7 4.99 4.17 -7.79
N ALA A 8 6.24 4.59 -7.65
CA ALA A 8 6.68 5.37 -6.51
C ALA A 8 6.63 6.87 -6.84
N PHE A 9 5.92 7.62 -6.01
CA PHE A 9 5.91 9.09 -6.02
C PHE A 9 6.71 9.62 -4.83
N GLU A 10 6.77 10.93 -4.68
CA GLU A 10 7.54 11.57 -3.61
C GLU A 10 7.04 11.18 -2.20
N GLU A 11 5.72 11.15 -1.99
CA GLU A 11 5.14 10.91 -0.66
C GLU A 11 4.27 9.65 -0.58
N SER A 12 4.05 8.98 -1.70
CA SER A 12 3.14 7.84 -1.78
C SER A 12 3.54 6.86 -2.85
N VAL A 13 2.92 5.70 -2.80
CA VAL A 13 3.02 4.68 -3.84
C VAL A 13 1.65 4.39 -4.42
N LEU A 14 1.61 4.07 -5.69
CA LEU A 14 0.41 3.61 -6.39
C LEU A 14 0.59 2.13 -6.72
N PHE A 15 -0.39 1.32 -6.31
CA PHE A 15 -0.44 -0.10 -6.62
C PHE A 15 -1.44 -0.34 -7.75
N ASN A 16 -0.99 -0.96 -8.84
CA ASN A 16 -1.89 -1.52 -9.86
C ASN A 16 -2.09 -3.00 -9.54
N VAL A 17 -3.36 -3.39 -9.44
CA VAL A 17 -3.75 -4.73 -8.97
C VAL A 17 -4.59 -5.46 -10.01
N ASN A 18 -4.75 -6.77 -9.81
CA ASN A 18 -5.40 -7.65 -10.79
C ASN A 18 -6.92 -7.78 -10.61
N GLU A 19 -7.52 -6.93 -9.77
CA GLU A 19 -8.97 -6.92 -9.56
C GLU A 19 -9.46 -5.51 -9.28
N ASN A 20 -10.78 -5.31 -9.36
CA ASN A 20 -11.37 -4.03 -9.01
C ASN A 20 -11.37 -3.83 -7.49
N VAL A 21 -11.04 -2.62 -7.08
CA VAL A 21 -11.07 -2.19 -5.68
C VAL A 21 -11.91 -0.92 -5.54
N PRO A 22 -12.47 -0.67 -4.36
CA PRO A 22 -13.23 0.56 -4.13
C PRO A 22 -12.37 1.81 -4.37
N ALA A 23 -12.97 2.81 -4.99
CA ALA A 23 -12.33 4.09 -5.29
C ALA A 23 -13.30 5.25 -5.11
N TYR A 24 -12.77 6.41 -4.76
CA TYR A 24 -13.54 7.64 -4.66
C TYR A 24 -12.93 8.66 -5.60
N LYS A 25 -13.62 8.97 -6.68
CA LYS A 25 -13.08 9.82 -7.74
C LYS A 25 -14.18 10.59 -8.47
N ALA A 26 -13.77 11.64 -9.18
CA ALA A 26 -14.68 12.43 -9.98
C ALA A 26 -15.24 11.63 -11.15
N ASP A 27 -16.55 11.74 -11.35
CA ASP A 27 -17.22 11.25 -12.56
C ASP A 27 -17.00 12.22 -13.73
N LYS A 28 -17.61 11.91 -14.87
CA LYS A 28 -17.46 12.76 -16.07
C LYS A 28 -18.01 14.18 -15.91
N ASN A 29 -18.85 14.42 -14.90
CA ASN A 29 -19.41 15.73 -14.60
C ASN A 29 -18.64 16.46 -13.48
N GLY A 30 -17.56 15.85 -12.97
CA GLY A 30 -16.75 16.42 -11.91
C GLY A 30 -17.26 16.14 -10.50
N ALA A 31 -18.34 15.40 -10.35
CA ALA A 31 -18.88 15.04 -9.03
C ALA A 31 -18.10 13.84 -8.46
N MET A 32 -17.70 13.94 -7.18
CA MET A 32 -17.01 12.85 -6.50
C MET A 32 -17.99 11.72 -6.18
N VAL A 33 -17.65 10.52 -6.59
CA VAL A 33 -18.52 9.34 -6.42
C VAL A 33 -17.73 8.13 -5.95
N GLN A 34 -18.42 7.25 -5.20
CA GLN A 34 -17.89 5.93 -4.88
C GLN A 34 -18.01 5.05 -6.12
N THR A 35 -16.89 4.50 -6.54
CA THR A 35 -16.78 3.70 -7.74
C THR A 35 -15.74 2.61 -7.53
N GLU A 36 -15.20 2.06 -8.60
CA GLU A 36 -14.14 1.05 -8.57
C GLU A 36 -12.99 1.46 -9.48
N ASP A 37 -11.82 0.93 -9.19
CA ASP A 37 -10.61 1.09 -10.00
C ASP A 37 -9.76 -0.17 -9.86
N THR A 38 -8.75 -0.32 -10.69
CA THR A 38 -7.75 -1.37 -10.59
C THR A 38 -6.44 -0.87 -9.98
N SER A 39 -6.51 0.25 -9.29
CA SER A 39 -5.37 0.83 -8.59
C SER A 39 -5.81 1.54 -7.31
N PHE A 40 -4.90 1.63 -6.36
CA PHE A 40 -5.06 2.46 -5.16
C PHE A 40 -3.70 2.93 -4.67
N SER A 41 -3.68 4.02 -3.93
CA SER A 41 -2.44 4.59 -3.39
C SER A 41 -2.41 4.53 -1.87
N MET A 42 -1.20 4.51 -1.32
CA MET A 42 -0.95 4.64 0.11
C MET A 42 0.24 5.58 0.32
N SER A 43 0.21 6.36 1.40
CA SER A 43 1.40 7.10 1.81
C SER A 43 2.50 6.13 2.25
N TYR A 44 3.75 6.55 2.18
CA TYR A 44 4.87 5.73 2.66
C TYR A 44 4.74 5.43 4.15
N SER A 45 4.28 6.41 4.94
CA SER A 45 4.13 6.20 6.38
C SER A 45 3.06 5.15 6.70
N ASP A 46 1.92 5.17 6.02
CA ASP A 46 0.86 4.18 6.21
C ASP A 46 1.31 2.79 5.74
N LEU A 47 1.97 2.73 4.58
CA LEU A 47 2.49 1.47 4.06
C LEU A 47 3.50 0.85 5.01
N ALA A 48 4.48 1.62 5.47
CA ALA A 48 5.52 1.14 6.38
C ALA A 48 4.93 0.67 7.71
N ARG A 49 4.07 1.48 8.31
CA ARG A 49 3.41 1.16 9.57
C ARG A 49 2.65 -0.16 9.51
N GLN A 50 2.06 -0.47 8.36
CA GLN A 50 1.27 -1.69 8.17
C GLN A 50 2.10 -2.89 7.70
N ALA A 51 3.10 -2.67 6.84
CA ALA A 51 3.89 -3.76 6.26
C ALA A 51 4.90 -4.37 7.24
N TYR A 52 5.55 -3.56 8.06
CA TYR A 52 6.58 -4.05 8.97
C TYR A 52 6.07 -5.12 9.96
N PRO A 53 4.92 -4.94 10.61
CA PRO A 53 4.38 -6.01 11.48
C PRO A 53 3.99 -7.27 10.72
N LEU A 54 3.58 -7.14 9.46
CA LEU A 54 3.12 -8.28 8.65
C LEU A 54 4.27 -9.08 8.06
N ASN A 55 5.45 -8.46 7.90
CA ASN A 55 6.61 -9.14 7.34
C ASN A 55 7.89 -8.65 8.02
N PRO A 56 8.40 -9.42 9.00
CA PRO A 56 9.61 -9.04 9.75
C PRO A 56 10.85 -8.89 8.87
N ASP A 57 10.95 -9.58 7.74
CA ASP A 57 12.09 -9.47 6.83
C ASP A 57 12.14 -8.08 6.17
N ILE A 58 10.98 -7.49 5.90
CA ILE A 58 10.91 -6.11 5.40
C ILE A 58 11.39 -5.14 6.49
N ALA A 59 11.02 -5.37 7.74
CA ALA A 59 11.48 -4.55 8.85
C ALA A 59 13.01 -4.65 9.04
N GLU A 60 13.57 -5.84 8.83
CA GLU A 60 15.02 -6.04 8.87
C GLU A 60 15.73 -5.28 7.74
N LEU A 61 15.19 -5.34 6.52
CA LEU A 61 15.72 -4.57 5.39
C LEU A 61 15.73 -3.07 5.71
N ARG A 62 14.67 -2.55 6.32
CA ARG A 62 14.62 -1.15 6.76
C ARG A 62 15.81 -0.82 7.66
N SER A 63 16.13 -1.70 8.61
CA SER A 63 17.27 -1.49 9.53
C SER A 63 18.59 -1.43 8.76
N LEU A 64 18.75 -2.26 7.74
CA LEU A 64 19.93 -2.25 6.87
C LEU A 64 20.02 -0.99 5.99
N ARG A 65 18.90 -0.36 5.69
CA ARG A 65 18.82 0.87 4.90
C ARG A 65 18.91 2.15 5.74
N GLY A 66 19.09 2.05 7.05
CA GLY A 66 19.21 3.22 7.93
C GLY A 66 17.87 3.88 8.28
N GLN A 67 16.83 3.10 8.52
CA GLN A 67 15.51 3.51 9.02
C GLN A 67 14.42 3.75 7.98
N HIS A 68 14.75 3.93 6.71
CA HIS A 68 13.74 4.18 5.67
C HIS A 68 13.99 3.31 4.44
N LEU A 69 12.91 2.78 3.90
CA LEU A 69 12.93 2.14 2.59
C LEU A 69 12.65 3.20 1.53
N SER A 70 13.43 3.18 0.46
CA SER A 70 13.22 4.06 -0.68
C SER A 70 12.00 3.61 -1.49
N GLY A 71 11.48 4.50 -2.36
CA GLY A 71 10.45 4.11 -3.31
C GLY A 71 10.87 2.93 -4.17
N GLU A 72 12.14 2.89 -4.59
CA GLU A 72 12.69 1.77 -5.35
C GLU A 72 12.68 0.46 -4.56
N ASP A 73 12.99 0.49 -3.28
CA ASP A 73 12.89 -0.69 -2.41
C ASP A 73 11.46 -1.21 -2.37
N TRP A 74 10.48 -0.33 -2.21
CA TRP A 74 9.07 -0.71 -2.19
C TRP A 74 8.60 -1.29 -3.53
N ILE A 75 9.06 -0.74 -4.65
CA ILE A 75 8.77 -1.31 -5.97
C ILE A 75 9.28 -2.74 -6.05
N LYS A 76 10.53 -2.97 -5.67
CA LYS A 76 11.14 -4.31 -5.71
C LYS A 76 10.47 -5.30 -4.76
N LEU A 77 10.12 -4.84 -3.56
CA LEU A 77 9.49 -5.71 -2.55
C LEU A 77 8.08 -6.13 -2.94
N LEU A 78 7.27 -5.20 -3.42
CA LEU A 78 5.83 -5.40 -3.54
C LEU A 78 5.34 -5.76 -4.93
N THR A 79 6.17 -5.65 -5.96
CA THR A 79 5.78 -6.10 -7.29
C THR A 79 5.60 -7.63 -7.29
N GLY A 80 4.42 -8.09 -7.68
CA GLY A 80 4.07 -9.50 -7.66
C GLY A 80 3.58 -10.03 -6.32
N ALA A 81 3.55 -9.21 -5.27
CA ALA A 81 3.04 -9.61 -3.96
C ALA A 81 1.53 -9.86 -4.00
N THR A 82 1.08 -10.74 -3.12
CA THR A 82 -0.34 -10.99 -2.87
C THR A 82 -0.74 -10.31 -1.57
N VAL A 83 -1.78 -9.48 -1.62
CA VAL A 83 -2.25 -8.73 -0.47
C VAL A 83 -3.75 -8.89 -0.29
N THR A 84 -4.20 -8.84 0.96
CA THR A 84 -5.59 -8.65 1.32
C THR A 84 -5.72 -7.28 1.96
N VAL A 85 -6.59 -6.44 1.41
CA VAL A 85 -6.78 -5.07 1.89
C VAL A 85 -8.24 -4.83 2.18
N ASP A 86 -8.53 -4.28 3.35
CA ASP A 86 -9.85 -3.76 3.69
C ASP A 86 -9.93 -2.30 3.28
N PHE A 87 -11.03 -1.94 2.62
CA PHE A 87 -11.32 -0.58 2.22
C PHE A 87 -12.54 -0.11 3.02
N LYS A 88 -12.36 0.94 3.81
CA LYS A 88 -13.45 1.53 4.60
C LYS A 88 -13.70 2.96 4.14
N PHE A 89 -14.92 3.25 3.70
CA PHE A 89 -15.30 4.61 3.31
C PHE A 89 -15.50 5.49 4.55
N VAL A 90 -14.90 6.67 4.52
CA VAL A 90 -15.08 7.71 5.56
C VAL A 90 -15.38 9.05 4.91
N ASN A 91 -16.18 9.86 5.58
CA ASN A 91 -16.41 11.24 5.15
C ASN A 91 -15.47 12.18 5.89
N ALA A 92 -15.23 13.34 5.30
CA ALA A 92 -14.45 14.39 5.95
C ALA A 92 -15.03 14.68 7.34
N ASN A 93 -14.16 14.83 8.34
CA ASN A 93 -14.45 15.04 9.75
C ASN A 93 -15.01 13.83 10.50
N ASP A 94 -15.12 12.66 9.87
CA ASP A 94 -15.46 11.43 10.60
C ASP A 94 -14.33 11.07 11.55
N GLU A 95 -14.71 10.57 12.74
CA GLU A 95 -13.76 10.06 13.71
C GLU A 95 -13.80 8.53 13.71
N VAL A 96 -12.64 7.90 13.51
CA VAL A 96 -12.48 6.45 13.52
C VAL A 96 -11.28 6.11 14.40
N ASP A 97 -11.51 5.30 15.42
CA ASP A 97 -10.47 4.86 16.38
C ASP A 97 -9.67 6.03 16.99
N GLY A 98 -10.37 7.13 17.28
CA GLY A 98 -9.77 8.32 17.87
C GLY A 98 -9.04 9.23 16.89
N TYR A 99 -9.07 8.91 15.61
CA TYR A 99 -8.48 9.73 14.54
C TYR A 99 -9.56 10.43 13.72
N THR A 100 -9.41 11.74 13.53
CA THR A 100 -10.32 12.53 12.70
C THR A 100 -9.77 12.67 11.28
N TYR A 101 -10.55 12.25 10.28
CA TYR A 101 -10.15 12.28 8.89
C TYR A 101 -10.49 13.63 8.25
N GLU A 102 -9.52 14.22 7.58
CA GLU A 102 -9.69 15.53 6.94
C GLU A 102 -10.40 15.44 5.60
N ASN A 103 -10.27 14.33 4.91
CA ASN A 103 -10.78 14.14 3.55
C ASN A 103 -11.69 12.94 3.46
N THR A 104 -12.73 13.07 2.63
CA THR A 104 -13.58 11.95 2.25
C THR A 104 -12.80 10.99 1.36
N GLY A 105 -12.93 9.70 1.61
CA GLY A 105 -12.25 8.67 0.81
C GLY A 105 -12.23 7.33 1.49
N TYR A 106 -11.35 6.45 1.04
CA TYR A 106 -11.22 5.12 1.59
C TYR A 106 -9.96 4.98 2.46
N ILE A 107 -10.16 4.45 3.67
CA ILE A 107 -9.06 3.97 4.52
C ILE A 107 -8.66 2.59 3.99
N LYS A 108 -7.36 2.37 3.77
CA LYS A 108 -6.83 1.09 3.29
C LYS A 108 -6.08 0.43 4.44
N THR A 109 -6.51 -0.78 4.82
CA THR A 109 -5.85 -1.56 5.86
C THR A 109 -5.38 -2.88 5.26
N ILE A 110 -4.07 -3.09 5.24
CA ILE A 110 -3.49 -4.34 4.75
C ILE A 110 -3.68 -5.40 5.83
N LYS A 111 -4.42 -6.46 5.51
CA LYS A 111 -4.71 -7.57 6.43
C LYS A 111 -3.71 -8.70 6.29
N SER A 112 -3.21 -8.93 5.09
CA SER A 112 -2.19 -9.93 4.84
C SER A 112 -1.28 -9.49 3.70
N LEU A 113 -0.04 -9.92 3.76
CA LEU A 113 0.98 -9.58 2.78
C LEU A 113 1.88 -10.80 2.56
N ARG A 114 1.92 -11.28 1.33
CA ARG A 114 2.83 -12.35 0.92
C ARG A 114 3.64 -11.89 -0.27
N LEU A 115 4.95 -11.84 -0.11
CA LEU A 115 5.86 -11.46 -1.19
C LEU A 115 5.89 -12.53 -2.28
N ASP A 116 6.17 -12.11 -3.51
CA ASP A 116 6.53 -13.03 -4.58
C ASP A 116 7.71 -13.92 -4.12
N GLU A 117 7.69 -15.20 -4.51
CA GLU A 117 8.69 -16.16 -4.03
C GLU A 117 10.12 -15.75 -4.36
N ARG A 118 10.34 -15.15 -5.52
CA ARG A 118 11.68 -14.68 -5.93
C ARG A 118 12.15 -13.52 -5.09
N VAL A 119 11.21 -12.62 -4.75
CA VAL A 119 11.49 -11.48 -3.88
C VAL A 119 11.80 -11.96 -2.47
N ALA A 120 10.99 -12.87 -1.94
CA ALA A 120 11.20 -13.45 -0.62
C ALA A 120 12.56 -14.15 -0.53
N ALA A 121 12.94 -14.91 -1.56
CA ALA A 121 14.22 -15.61 -1.60
C ALA A 121 15.41 -14.63 -1.60
N ARG A 122 15.30 -13.51 -2.31
CA ARG A 122 16.35 -12.48 -2.30
C ARG A 122 16.45 -11.77 -0.95
N LEU A 123 15.30 -11.51 -0.34
CA LEU A 123 15.23 -10.85 0.95
C LEU A 123 15.83 -11.74 2.05
N ASP A 124 15.57 -13.06 2.03
CA ASP A 124 16.14 -14.04 2.98
C ASP A 124 17.66 -14.07 2.94
N ARG A 125 18.25 -13.78 1.80
CA ARG A 125 19.72 -13.70 1.67
C ARG A 125 20.29 -12.38 2.19
N ALA A 126 19.45 -11.52 2.70
CA ALA A 126 19.70 -10.24 3.37
C ALA A 126 20.56 -9.23 2.59
N LEU A 127 21.57 -9.66 1.90
CA LEU A 127 22.55 -8.81 1.23
C LEU A 127 22.34 -8.70 -0.29
N GLY A 128 21.41 -9.46 -0.85
CA GLY A 128 21.13 -9.48 -2.30
C GLY A 128 19.98 -8.56 -2.72
N PHE A 129 19.47 -7.77 -1.80
CA PHE A 129 18.28 -6.95 -2.06
C PHE A 129 18.56 -5.44 -2.21
#